data_13cf0ac888a5fa32ce7fa9bdc2292a11
#
_entry.id   13cf0ac888a5fa32ce7fa9bdc2292a11
#
_cell.length_a   1.000
_cell.length_b   1.000
_cell.length_c   1.000
_cell.angle_alpha   90.00
_cell.angle_beta   90.00
_cell.angle_gamma   90.00
#
_symmetry.space_group_name_H-M   'P 1'
#
loop_
_entity.id
_entity.type
_entity.pdbx_description
1 polymer ?
#
loop_
_entity_poly.entity_id
_entity_poly.type
_entity_poly.pdbx_seq_one_letter_code
_entity_poly.pdbx_strand_id
1 'polypeptide(L)'
;HIVKWIDRRQGVSFEEKREQLLNYLEKNGNCTWKELSAEQKEELEFRVQELQDGLLAAYLSQKYQSGDEAWNEDDLERFFKQHKSDYAWELPHYRGAVIHCKDRKTASAIKKQLKKKPVSQWKDILHTLTGDDASSKVRMEAGVFQIGTNRYIDKLVFKCGSFQPEPDLPYTFVMGKKLKKGPESYEDVREAVVKDYLTVYEDAWLKDLKRKYKVEINQEVLKTVNNNGSN
;
A
#
# COMPACT_ATOMS: atom_id res chain seq x y z
N HIS A 1 15.89 -17.17 7.46
CA HIS A 1 16.65 -17.12 8.73
C HIS A 1 17.66 -15.99 8.78
N ILE A 2 18.41 -15.70 7.70
CA ILE A 2 19.42 -14.63 7.61
C ILE A 2 18.76 -13.25 7.77
N VAL A 3 17.65 -12.98 7.09
CA VAL A 3 16.91 -11.70 7.17
C VAL A 3 16.43 -11.42 8.59
N LYS A 4 15.88 -12.42 9.30
CA LYS A 4 15.46 -12.30 10.69
C LYS A 4 16.63 -12.05 11.67
N TRP A 5 17.83 -12.45 11.30
CA TRP A 5 19.02 -12.28 12.12
C TRP A 5 19.61 -10.87 11.99
N ILE A 6 19.60 -10.29 10.77
CA ILE A 6 20.05 -8.91 10.52
C ILE A 6 19.13 -7.89 11.22
N ASP A 7 17.83 -8.17 11.27
CA ASP A 7 16.79 -7.26 11.81
C ASP A 7 16.79 -7.14 13.36
N ARG A 8 17.43 -8.07 14.05
CA ARG A 8 17.36 -8.14 15.53
C ARG A 8 18.42 -7.35 16.29
N ARG A 9 19.42 -6.72 15.64
CA ARG A 9 20.50 -6.01 16.34
C ARG A 9 20.70 -4.59 15.79
N GLN A 10 19.90 -3.67 16.26
CA GLN A 10 20.18 -2.25 16.11
C GLN A 10 21.43 -1.88 16.92
N GLY A 11 22.40 -1.20 16.30
CA GLY A 11 23.57 -0.64 16.97
C GLY A 11 24.91 -1.37 16.78
N VAL A 12 24.95 -2.46 16.03
CA VAL A 12 26.21 -3.18 15.73
C VAL A 12 26.79 -2.68 14.40
N SER A 13 28.10 -2.43 14.33
CA SER A 13 28.76 -1.99 13.10
C SER A 13 28.63 -3.02 11.98
N PHE A 14 28.85 -2.59 10.74
CA PHE A 14 28.77 -3.49 9.59
C PHE A 14 29.82 -4.59 9.65
N GLU A 15 31.05 -4.24 10.00
CA GLU A 15 32.18 -5.18 10.14
C GLU A 15 31.86 -6.25 11.17
N GLU A 16 31.29 -5.86 12.31
CA GLU A 16 30.87 -6.82 13.35
C GLU A 16 29.74 -7.74 12.87
N LYS A 17 28.79 -7.23 12.07
CA LYS A 17 27.72 -8.06 11.49
C LYS A 17 28.27 -9.03 10.45
N ARG A 18 29.20 -8.57 9.62
CA ARG A 18 29.88 -9.40 8.63
C ARG A 18 30.66 -10.53 9.30
N GLU A 19 31.45 -10.22 10.33
CA GLU A 19 32.24 -11.20 11.07
C GLU A 19 31.33 -12.23 11.79
N GLN A 20 30.24 -11.78 12.38
CA GLN A 20 29.26 -12.67 13.00
C GLN A 20 28.56 -13.58 11.99
N LEU A 21 28.27 -13.08 10.77
CA LEU A 21 27.70 -13.87 9.68
C LEU A 21 28.69 -14.94 9.19
N LEU A 22 29.93 -14.57 8.99
CA LEU A 22 30.98 -15.49 8.59
C LEU A 22 31.20 -16.58 9.65
N ASN A 23 31.25 -16.22 10.93
CA ASN A 23 31.37 -17.17 12.05
C ASN A 23 30.12 -18.08 12.17
N TYR A 24 28.93 -17.58 11.84
CA TYR A 24 27.72 -18.40 11.77
C TYR A 24 27.76 -19.40 10.62
N LEU A 25 28.22 -18.98 9.46
CA LEU A 25 28.38 -19.85 8.29
C LEU A 25 29.46 -20.92 8.53
N GLU A 26 30.55 -20.55 9.19
CA GLU A 26 31.60 -21.51 9.59
C GLU A 26 31.07 -22.59 10.56
N LYS A 27 30.21 -22.20 11.50
CA LYS A 27 29.66 -23.15 12.51
C LYS A 27 28.53 -24.03 11.98
N ASN A 28 27.77 -23.54 11.00
CA ASN A 28 26.53 -24.20 10.58
C ASN A 28 26.53 -24.57 9.09
N GLY A 29 27.57 -24.24 8.35
CA GLY A 29 27.77 -24.62 6.95
C GLY A 29 28.52 -25.95 6.82
N ASN A 30 28.32 -26.63 5.69
CA ASN A 30 29.05 -27.85 5.35
C ASN A 30 30.48 -27.57 4.85
N CYS A 31 30.90 -26.29 4.86
CA CYS A 31 32.21 -25.82 4.42
C CYS A 31 32.68 -24.70 5.34
N THR A 32 33.88 -24.80 5.86
CA THR A 32 34.48 -23.72 6.66
C THR A 32 35.11 -22.67 5.75
N TRP A 33 35.14 -21.41 6.19
CA TRP A 33 35.77 -20.30 5.46
C TRP A 33 37.23 -20.62 5.10
N LYS A 34 37.92 -21.39 5.95
CA LYS A 34 39.32 -21.78 5.76
C LYS A 34 39.54 -22.75 4.59
N GLU A 35 38.50 -23.54 4.25
CA GLU A 35 38.53 -24.55 3.18
C GLU A 35 38.23 -23.95 1.81
N LEU A 36 37.76 -22.71 1.74
CA LEU A 36 37.51 -22.04 0.47
C LEU A 36 38.78 -21.59 -0.21
N SER A 37 38.86 -21.70 -1.53
CA SER A 37 39.91 -21.11 -2.34
C SER A 37 39.88 -19.58 -2.27
N ALA A 38 40.98 -18.93 -2.70
CA ALA A 38 41.02 -17.47 -2.75
C ALA A 38 39.91 -16.89 -3.66
N GLU A 39 39.69 -17.49 -4.83
CA GLU A 39 38.64 -17.10 -5.78
C GLU A 39 37.25 -17.25 -5.19
N GLN A 40 37.00 -18.37 -4.49
CA GLN A 40 35.69 -18.58 -3.81
C GLN A 40 35.43 -17.59 -2.68
N LYS A 41 36.50 -17.19 -1.97
CA LYS A 41 36.41 -16.14 -0.95
C LYS A 41 36.07 -14.78 -1.55
N GLU A 42 36.71 -14.41 -2.61
CA GLU A 42 36.49 -13.15 -3.33
C GLU A 42 35.05 -13.11 -3.90
N GLU A 43 34.61 -14.19 -4.54
CA GLU A 43 33.23 -14.28 -5.03
C GLU A 43 32.21 -14.19 -3.91
N LEU A 44 32.44 -14.85 -2.78
CA LEU A 44 31.52 -14.79 -1.64
C LEU A 44 31.49 -13.39 -0.99
N GLU A 45 32.65 -12.74 -0.86
CA GLU A 45 32.75 -11.36 -0.39
C GLU A 45 31.96 -10.40 -1.30
N PHE A 46 32.11 -10.54 -2.62
CA PHE A 46 31.38 -9.75 -3.59
C PHE A 46 29.86 -9.94 -3.44
N ARG A 47 29.38 -11.19 -3.34
CA ARG A 47 27.97 -11.50 -3.15
C ARG A 47 27.40 -10.97 -1.84
N VAL A 48 28.18 -11.03 -0.76
CA VAL A 48 27.82 -10.46 0.53
C VAL A 48 27.68 -8.95 0.44
N GLN A 49 28.60 -8.29 -0.27
CA GLN A 49 28.55 -6.84 -0.50
C GLN A 49 27.32 -6.45 -1.35
N GLU A 50 27.08 -7.16 -2.46
CA GLU A 50 25.91 -6.94 -3.31
C GLU A 50 24.59 -7.07 -2.55
N LEU A 51 24.45 -8.13 -1.74
CA LEU A 51 23.28 -8.33 -0.89
C LEU A 51 23.11 -7.21 0.12
N GLN A 52 24.19 -6.75 0.72
CA GLN A 52 24.18 -5.66 1.68
C GLN A 52 23.75 -4.34 1.04
N ASP A 53 24.32 -4.02 -0.12
CA ASP A 53 23.99 -2.78 -0.84
C ASP A 53 22.52 -2.81 -1.27
N GLY A 54 22.02 -3.97 -1.73
CA GLY A 54 20.61 -4.17 -2.05
C GLY A 54 19.69 -4.01 -0.84
N LEU A 55 20.06 -4.57 0.31
CA LEU A 55 19.28 -4.43 1.57
C LEU A 55 19.30 -2.99 2.08
N LEU A 56 20.45 -2.30 1.97
CA LEU A 56 20.56 -0.90 2.37
C LEU A 56 19.73 0.00 1.46
N ALA A 57 19.77 -0.22 0.14
CA ALA A 57 18.97 0.50 -0.83
C ALA A 57 17.47 0.29 -0.57
N ALA A 58 17.04 -0.96 -0.34
CA ALA A 58 15.66 -1.28 -0.01
C ALA A 58 15.20 -0.62 1.32
N TYR A 59 16.05 -0.64 2.35
CA TYR A 59 15.77 0.02 3.62
C TYR A 59 15.63 1.55 3.46
N LEU A 60 16.53 2.17 2.71
CA LEU A 60 16.48 3.62 2.44
C LEU A 60 15.22 3.98 1.65
N SER A 61 14.89 3.22 0.60
CA SER A 61 13.67 3.41 -0.18
C SER A 61 12.42 3.27 0.70
N GLN A 62 12.36 2.22 1.52
CA GLN A 62 11.25 2.02 2.46
C GLN A 62 11.16 3.16 3.48
N LYS A 63 12.26 3.56 4.10
CA LYS A 63 12.31 4.67 5.05
C LYS A 63 11.87 5.98 4.40
N TYR A 64 12.26 6.19 3.15
CA TYR A 64 11.90 7.39 2.39
C TYR A 64 10.42 7.40 2.02
N GLN A 65 9.83 6.26 1.67
CA GLN A 65 8.42 6.13 1.33
C GLN A 65 7.49 6.13 2.54
N SER A 66 7.95 5.59 3.68
CA SER A 66 7.15 5.45 4.90
C SER A 66 7.48 6.47 5.99
N GLY A 67 8.43 7.37 5.76
CA GLY A 67 8.82 8.38 6.74
C GLY A 67 7.69 9.38 7.01
N ASP A 68 7.35 9.59 8.28
CA ASP A 68 6.35 10.57 8.72
C ASP A 68 6.66 12.02 8.26
N GLU A 69 7.88 12.26 7.79
CA GLU A 69 8.35 13.55 7.28
C GLU A 69 8.27 13.65 5.74
N ALA A 70 7.98 12.54 5.03
CA ALA A 70 8.08 12.50 3.57
C ALA A 70 6.92 13.22 2.88
N TRP A 71 5.72 13.13 3.43
CA TRP A 71 4.51 13.74 2.89
C TRP A 71 3.38 13.73 3.93
N ASN A 72 2.41 14.61 3.75
CA ASN A 72 1.22 14.69 4.58
C ASN A 72 -0.05 14.77 3.71
N GLU A 73 -1.21 14.76 4.35
CA GLU A 73 -2.50 14.80 3.65
C GLU A 73 -2.67 16.06 2.79
N ASP A 74 -2.09 17.20 3.20
CA ASP A 74 -2.13 18.45 2.41
C ASP A 74 -1.32 18.33 1.11
N ASP A 75 -0.22 17.58 1.13
CA ASP A 75 0.58 17.30 -0.06
C ASP A 75 -0.20 16.46 -1.07
N LEU A 76 -0.90 15.41 -0.59
CA LEU A 76 -1.77 14.58 -1.43
C LEU A 76 -2.93 15.37 -2.02
N GLU A 77 -3.57 16.22 -1.20
CA GLU A 77 -4.65 17.07 -1.69
C GLU A 77 -4.18 18.05 -2.76
N ARG A 78 -2.99 18.66 -2.57
CA ARG A 78 -2.37 19.58 -3.52
C ARG A 78 -2.00 18.87 -4.81
N PHE A 79 -1.39 17.70 -4.71
CA PHE A 79 -1.05 16.86 -5.85
C PHE A 79 -2.28 16.46 -6.65
N PHE A 80 -3.32 15.97 -5.99
CA PHE A 80 -4.59 15.65 -6.62
C PHE A 80 -5.20 16.85 -7.36
N LYS A 81 -5.19 18.06 -6.77
CA LYS A 81 -5.72 19.27 -7.43
C LYS A 81 -4.96 19.62 -8.70
N GLN A 82 -3.65 19.40 -8.73
CA GLN A 82 -2.80 19.65 -9.90
C GLN A 82 -3.00 18.60 -11.01
N HIS A 83 -3.26 17.35 -10.62
CA HIS A 83 -3.39 16.18 -11.50
C HIS A 83 -4.82 15.66 -11.62
N LYS A 84 -5.82 16.47 -11.29
CA LYS A 84 -7.22 16.03 -11.20
C LYS A 84 -7.76 15.42 -12.49
N SER A 85 -7.31 15.88 -13.65
CA SER A 85 -7.68 15.34 -14.95
C SER A 85 -7.28 13.86 -15.13
N ASP A 86 -6.18 13.46 -14.51
CA ASP A 86 -5.60 12.12 -14.66
C ASP A 86 -6.42 11.05 -13.92
N TYR A 87 -7.27 11.51 -12.99
CA TYR A 87 -8.20 10.68 -12.21
C TYR A 87 -9.65 10.74 -12.72
N ALA A 88 -9.87 11.21 -13.96
CA ALA A 88 -11.20 11.24 -14.54
C ALA A 88 -11.77 9.82 -14.72
N TRP A 89 -13.07 9.66 -14.51
CA TRP A 89 -13.77 8.38 -14.65
C TRP A 89 -14.63 8.37 -15.92
N GLU A 90 -14.57 7.28 -16.64
CA GLU A 90 -15.45 7.05 -17.80
C GLU A 90 -16.86 6.62 -17.37
N LEU A 91 -16.98 5.90 -16.28
CA LEU A 91 -18.23 5.37 -15.75
C LEU A 91 -18.66 6.11 -14.47
N PRO A 92 -19.97 6.20 -14.21
CA PRO A 92 -20.47 6.83 -13.00
C PRO A 92 -20.11 6.03 -11.75
N HIS A 93 -19.78 6.76 -10.69
CA HIS A 93 -19.44 6.21 -9.39
C HIS A 93 -20.42 6.66 -8.31
N TYR A 94 -20.44 5.96 -7.21
CA TYR A 94 -21.21 6.28 -6.02
C TYR A 94 -20.30 6.28 -4.78
N ARG A 95 -20.20 7.41 -4.11
CA ARG A 95 -19.50 7.51 -2.82
C ARG A 95 -20.47 7.39 -1.68
N GLY A 96 -20.29 6.39 -0.82
CA GLY A 96 -21.19 6.14 0.29
C GLY A 96 -21.03 4.76 0.89
N ALA A 97 -22.13 4.23 1.43
CA ALA A 97 -22.13 2.88 1.98
C ALA A 97 -23.38 2.09 1.62
N VAL A 98 -23.19 0.78 1.52
CA VAL A 98 -24.24 -0.24 1.58
C VAL A 98 -24.32 -0.71 3.02
N ILE A 99 -25.53 -0.71 3.58
CA ILE A 99 -25.79 -1.08 4.96
C ILE A 99 -26.87 -2.16 5.00
N HIS A 100 -26.52 -3.31 5.58
CA HIS A 100 -27.38 -4.45 5.77
C HIS A 100 -27.78 -4.54 7.23
N CYS A 101 -29.05 -4.71 7.52
CA CYS A 101 -29.60 -4.77 8.88
C CYS A 101 -30.47 -6.01 9.08
N LYS A 102 -30.48 -6.53 10.29
CA LYS A 102 -31.33 -7.67 10.68
C LYS A 102 -32.81 -7.36 10.61
N ASP A 103 -33.22 -6.15 10.99
CA ASP A 103 -34.61 -5.73 11.05
C ASP A 103 -34.82 -4.27 10.63
N ARG A 104 -36.08 -3.92 10.33
CA ARG A 104 -36.48 -2.60 9.86
C ARG A 104 -36.28 -1.50 10.90
N LYS A 105 -36.42 -1.82 12.20
CA LYS A 105 -36.27 -0.86 13.29
C LYS A 105 -34.83 -0.41 13.39
N THR A 106 -33.91 -1.37 13.37
CA THR A 106 -32.46 -1.13 13.34
C THR A 106 -32.06 -0.31 12.12
N ALA A 107 -32.55 -0.68 10.93
CA ALA A 107 -32.26 0.06 9.70
C ALA A 107 -32.73 1.52 9.78
N SER A 108 -33.90 1.77 10.32
CA SER A 108 -34.46 3.12 10.49
C SER A 108 -33.69 3.96 11.51
N ALA A 109 -33.28 3.36 12.63
CA ALA A 109 -32.48 4.02 13.65
C ALA A 109 -31.11 4.45 13.10
N ILE A 110 -30.42 3.52 12.42
CA ILE A 110 -29.11 3.80 11.80
C ILE A 110 -29.23 4.89 10.76
N LYS A 111 -30.21 4.80 9.85
CA LYS A 111 -30.43 5.81 8.82
C LYS A 111 -30.63 7.21 9.40
N LYS A 112 -31.35 7.32 10.52
CA LYS A 112 -31.57 8.59 11.22
C LYS A 112 -30.28 9.16 11.79
N GLN A 113 -29.43 8.32 12.39
CA GLN A 113 -28.17 8.74 13.01
C GLN A 113 -27.13 9.15 11.97
N LEU A 114 -27.03 8.42 10.86
CA LEU A 114 -26.01 8.68 9.84
C LEU A 114 -26.36 9.86 8.92
N LYS A 115 -27.62 10.26 8.80
CA LYS A 115 -28.12 11.22 7.79
C LYS A 115 -27.42 12.58 7.77
N LYS A 116 -26.85 13.02 8.91
CA LYS A 116 -26.19 14.34 9.04
C LYS A 116 -24.69 14.22 9.37
N LYS A 117 -24.13 13.04 9.25
CA LYS A 117 -22.75 12.76 9.63
C LYS A 117 -21.90 12.45 8.40
N PRO A 118 -20.62 12.88 8.37
CA PRO A 118 -19.70 12.51 7.30
C PRO A 118 -19.46 11.00 7.28
N VAL A 119 -19.18 10.45 6.10
CA VAL A 119 -18.96 9.01 5.89
C VAL A 119 -17.84 8.47 6.77
N SER A 120 -16.79 9.25 7.02
CA SER A 120 -15.68 8.89 7.89
C SER A 120 -16.09 8.51 9.32
N GLN A 121 -17.16 9.11 9.84
CA GLN A 121 -17.67 8.84 11.19
C GLN A 121 -18.68 7.68 11.26
N TRP A 122 -19.12 7.15 10.13
CA TRP A 122 -20.21 6.16 10.12
C TRP A 122 -19.81 4.86 10.80
N LYS A 123 -18.58 4.42 10.68
CA LYS A 123 -18.08 3.20 11.31
C LYS A 123 -18.14 3.28 12.83
N ASP A 124 -17.71 4.39 13.40
CA ASP A 124 -17.69 4.61 14.85
C ASP A 124 -19.12 4.73 15.41
N ILE A 125 -20.01 5.43 14.67
CA ILE A 125 -21.42 5.54 15.04
C ILE A 125 -22.09 4.18 15.04
N LEU A 126 -21.82 3.34 14.03
CA LEU A 126 -22.36 1.99 13.98
C LEU A 126 -21.86 1.14 15.14
N HIS A 127 -20.58 1.19 15.44
CA HIS A 127 -19.99 0.48 16.58
C HIS A 127 -20.65 0.91 17.90
N THR A 128 -20.88 2.21 18.08
CA THR A 128 -21.54 2.76 19.29
C THR A 128 -23.02 2.30 19.41
N LEU A 129 -23.72 2.19 18.27
CA LEU A 129 -25.15 1.81 18.27
C LEU A 129 -25.40 0.31 18.45
N THR A 130 -24.46 -0.52 18.05
CA THR A 130 -24.64 -1.98 17.98
C THR A 130 -23.85 -2.72 19.05
N GLY A 131 -22.86 -2.06 19.71
CA GLY A 131 -22.00 -2.66 20.71
C GLY A 131 -21.21 -3.86 20.17
N ASP A 132 -20.82 -4.79 21.06
CA ASP A 132 -20.04 -5.98 20.70
C ASP A 132 -20.80 -6.97 19.79
N ASP A 133 -22.14 -6.85 19.71
CA ASP A 133 -23.01 -7.62 18.81
C ASP A 133 -23.16 -7.00 17.41
N ALA A 134 -22.31 -6.06 17.03
CA ALA A 134 -22.39 -5.30 15.77
C ALA A 134 -22.53 -6.20 14.55
N SER A 135 -21.69 -7.22 14.44
CA SER A 135 -21.61 -8.11 13.26
C SER A 135 -22.88 -8.95 13.03
N SER A 136 -23.63 -9.27 14.10
CA SER A 136 -24.86 -10.06 14.01
C SER A 136 -26.09 -9.24 13.61
N LYS A 137 -26.05 -7.91 13.80
CA LYS A 137 -27.20 -7.01 13.59
C LYS A 137 -27.05 -6.10 12.38
N VAL A 138 -25.81 -5.73 12.04
CA VAL A 138 -25.52 -4.75 11.00
C VAL A 138 -24.18 -5.06 10.32
N ARG A 139 -24.15 -4.96 8.99
CA ARG A 139 -22.93 -4.97 8.20
C ARG A 139 -22.92 -3.73 7.30
N MET A 140 -21.79 -3.04 7.25
CA MET A 140 -21.57 -1.88 6.39
C MET A 140 -20.34 -2.07 5.50
N GLU A 141 -20.53 -1.76 4.23
CA GLU A 141 -19.48 -1.63 3.25
C GLU A 141 -19.46 -0.19 2.74
N ALA A 142 -18.43 0.57 3.07
CA ALA A 142 -18.30 1.99 2.70
C ALA A 142 -17.14 2.18 1.74
N GLY A 143 -17.31 3.10 0.77
CA GLY A 143 -16.28 3.39 -0.23
C GLY A 143 -16.81 4.15 -1.43
N VAL A 144 -16.02 4.11 -2.49
CA VAL A 144 -16.38 4.61 -3.82
C VAL A 144 -16.58 3.41 -4.74
N PHE A 145 -17.77 3.29 -5.29
CA PHE A 145 -18.20 2.15 -6.08
C PHE A 145 -18.50 2.57 -7.51
N GLN A 146 -17.83 1.95 -8.46
CA GLN A 146 -18.17 2.09 -9.87
C GLN A 146 -19.45 1.32 -10.19
N ILE A 147 -20.24 1.80 -11.14
CA ILE A 147 -21.37 1.03 -11.68
C ILE A 147 -20.89 -0.34 -12.19
N GLY A 148 -21.56 -1.40 -11.81
CA GLY A 148 -21.21 -2.79 -12.13
C GLY A 148 -20.33 -3.49 -11.08
N THR A 149 -19.84 -2.81 -10.05
CA THR A 149 -18.97 -3.43 -9.03
C THR A 149 -19.70 -3.88 -7.77
N ASN A 150 -20.87 -3.32 -7.48
CA ASN A 150 -21.66 -3.69 -6.30
C ASN A 150 -23.13 -3.82 -6.64
N ARG A 151 -23.67 -5.05 -6.59
CA ARG A 151 -25.05 -5.39 -6.97
C ARG A 151 -26.12 -4.57 -6.24
N TYR A 152 -25.89 -4.19 -5.00
CA TYR A 152 -26.85 -3.41 -4.21
C TYR A 152 -26.89 -1.96 -4.68
N ILE A 153 -25.73 -1.37 -4.93
CA ILE A 153 -25.60 -0.01 -5.47
C ILE A 153 -26.15 0.04 -6.89
N ASP A 154 -25.84 -0.95 -7.71
CA ASP A 154 -26.37 -1.04 -9.08
C ASP A 154 -27.89 -1.00 -9.09
N LYS A 155 -28.54 -1.82 -8.25
CA LYS A 155 -29.99 -1.84 -8.16
C LYS A 155 -30.59 -0.61 -7.48
N LEU A 156 -30.08 -0.23 -6.30
CA LEU A 156 -30.71 0.79 -5.48
C LEU A 156 -30.40 2.22 -5.96
N VAL A 157 -29.22 2.44 -6.54
CA VAL A 157 -28.75 3.76 -6.97
C VAL A 157 -28.81 3.94 -8.47
N PHE A 158 -28.18 3.03 -9.23
CA PHE A 158 -28.08 3.13 -10.69
C PHE A 158 -29.30 2.58 -11.44
N LYS A 159 -30.16 1.84 -10.74
CA LYS A 159 -31.40 1.25 -11.28
C LYS A 159 -31.15 0.18 -12.35
N CYS A 160 -30.01 -0.48 -12.29
CA CYS A 160 -29.64 -1.62 -13.12
C CYS A 160 -29.36 -2.87 -12.27
N GLY A 161 -29.30 -4.04 -12.92
CA GLY A 161 -29.06 -5.30 -12.22
C GLY A 161 -30.16 -5.73 -11.25
N SER A 162 -29.88 -6.74 -10.45
CA SER A 162 -30.74 -7.30 -9.40
C SER A 162 -29.92 -7.83 -8.25
N PHE A 163 -30.49 -7.93 -7.07
CA PHE A 163 -29.89 -8.62 -5.94
C PHE A 163 -30.95 -9.39 -5.16
N GLN A 164 -30.50 -10.41 -4.44
CA GLN A 164 -31.31 -11.06 -3.42
C GLN A 164 -30.86 -10.55 -2.05
N PRO A 165 -31.80 -10.26 -1.13
CA PRO A 165 -31.49 -9.89 0.25
C PRO A 165 -30.64 -10.97 0.92
N GLU A 166 -29.77 -10.58 1.81
CA GLU A 166 -29.01 -11.54 2.61
C GLU A 166 -29.92 -12.21 3.63
N PRO A 167 -29.84 -13.53 3.81
CA PRO A 167 -30.73 -14.28 4.71
C PRO A 167 -30.73 -13.74 6.13
N ASP A 168 -29.55 -13.42 6.67
CA ASP A 168 -29.39 -12.97 8.06
C ASP A 168 -29.60 -11.45 8.24
N LEU A 169 -29.42 -10.66 7.17
CA LEU A 169 -29.50 -9.20 7.17
C LEU A 169 -30.35 -8.68 5.99
N PRO A 170 -31.66 -9.01 5.96
CA PRO A 170 -32.48 -8.79 4.76
C PRO A 170 -32.82 -7.32 4.48
N TYR A 171 -32.63 -6.42 5.44
CA TYR A 171 -32.94 -5.00 5.25
C TYR A 171 -31.70 -4.23 4.78
N THR A 172 -31.59 -4.08 3.46
CA THR A 172 -30.49 -3.36 2.81
C THR A 172 -30.92 -1.97 2.38
N PHE A 173 -30.07 -0.99 2.66
CA PHE A 173 -30.20 0.35 2.13
C PHE A 173 -28.84 0.96 1.83
N VAL A 174 -28.83 2.04 1.03
CA VAL A 174 -27.63 2.76 0.67
C VAL A 174 -27.74 4.21 1.12
N MET A 175 -26.61 4.78 1.51
CA MET A 175 -26.45 6.19 1.87
C MET A 175 -25.21 6.76 1.24
N GLY A 176 -25.32 7.95 0.63
CA GLY A 176 -24.20 8.59 -0.06
C GLY A 176 -24.66 9.43 -1.24
N LYS A 177 -23.78 9.68 -2.19
CA LYS A 177 -24.08 10.46 -3.40
C LYS A 177 -23.45 9.90 -4.66
N LYS A 178 -24.08 10.16 -5.81
CA LYS A 178 -23.53 9.85 -7.13
C LYS A 178 -22.45 10.85 -7.49
N LEU A 179 -21.33 10.35 -8.01
CA LEU A 179 -20.25 11.12 -8.59
C LEU A 179 -20.30 10.97 -10.11
N LYS A 180 -20.63 12.05 -10.82
CA LYS A 180 -20.95 11.97 -12.25
C LYS A 180 -19.78 12.26 -13.17
N LYS A 181 -18.80 13.05 -12.68
CA LYS A 181 -17.74 13.63 -13.53
C LYS A 181 -16.32 13.27 -13.08
N GLY A 182 -16.18 12.36 -12.15
CA GLY A 182 -14.89 12.00 -11.56
C GLY A 182 -14.85 12.26 -10.06
N PRO A 183 -13.69 12.03 -9.42
CA PRO A 183 -13.50 12.23 -8.00
C PRO A 183 -13.63 13.72 -7.63
N GLU A 184 -14.26 13.99 -6.51
CA GLU A 184 -14.41 15.35 -5.97
C GLU A 184 -13.30 15.70 -4.98
N SER A 185 -12.74 14.69 -4.30
CA SER A 185 -11.62 14.83 -3.40
C SER A 185 -10.59 13.72 -3.66
N TYR A 186 -9.34 13.92 -3.21
CA TYR A 186 -8.31 12.90 -3.32
C TYR A 186 -8.66 11.61 -2.56
N GLU A 187 -9.46 11.71 -1.51
CA GLU A 187 -9.96 10.54 -0.77
C GLU A 187 -10.78 9.57 -1.62
N ASP A 188 -11.45 10.06 -2.67
CA ASP A 188 -12.23 9.22 -3.60
C ASP A 188 -11.34 8.27 -4.41
N VAL A 189 -10.05 8.61 -4.57
CA VAL A 189 -9.02 7.90 -5.34
C VAL A 189 -7.70 7.84 -4.58
N ARG A 190 -7.76 7.80 -3.25
CA ARG A 190 -6.60 7.96 -2.36
C ARG A 190 -5.46 7.02 -2.71
N GLU A 191 -5.74 5.74 -2.95
CA GLU A 191 -4.70 4.76 -3.28
C GLU A 191 -3.95 5.10 -4.57
N ALA A 192 -4.68 5.55 -5.60
CA ALA A 192 -4.06 5.97 -6.86
C ALA A 192 -3.23 7.25 -6.67
N VAL A 193 -3.76 8.24 -5.94
CA VAL A 193 -3.05 9.50 -5.66
C VAL A 193 -1.78 9.25 -4.86
N VAL A 194 -1.82 8.41 -3.81
CA VAL A 194 -0.64 8.05 -3.02
C VAL A 194 0.42 7.38 -3.88
N LYS A 195 0.01 6.41 -4.70
CA LYS A 195 0.92 5.69 -5.60
C LYS A 195 1.62 6.65 -6.57
N ASP A 196 0.87 7.52 -7.23
CA ASP A 196 1.40 8.44 -8.23
C ASP A 196 2.27 9.52 -7.57
N TYR A 197 1.85 10.03 -6.41
CA TYR A 197 2.63 10.97 -5.61
C TYR A 197 3.98 10.38 -5.20
N LEU A 198 3.99 9.14 -4.66
CA LEU A 198 5.23 8.46 -4.27
C LEU A 198 6.17 8.26 -5.45
N THR A 199 5.65 7.96 -6.64
CA THR A 199 6.46 7.82 -7.85
C THR A 199 7.17 9.14 -8.20
N VAL A 200 6.44 10.26 -8.20
CA VAL A 200 7.00 11.58 -8.48
C VAL A 200 8.00 12.01 -7.40
N TYR A 201 7.69 11.70 -6.15
CA TYR A 201 8.53 12.00 -5.01
C TYR A 201 9.86 11.21 -5.06
N GLU A 202 9.82 9.92 -5.38
CA GLU A 202 10.99 9.07 -5.56
C GLU A 202 11.88 9.56 -6.71
N ASP A 203 11.29 9.92 -7.84
CA ASP A 203 12.01 10.48 -8.99
C ASP A 203 12.73 11.80 -8.62
N ALA A 204 12.09 12.66 -7.85
CA ALA A 204 12.69 13.90 -7.37
C ALA A 204 13.87 13.63 -6.43
N TRP A 205 13.71 12.68 -5.51
CA TRP A 205 14.77 12.25 -4.61
C TRP A 205 15.96 11.64 -5.35
N LEU A 206 15.72 10.76 -6.32
CA LEU A 206 16.79 10.18 -7.14
C LEU A 206 17.55 11.24 -7.96
N LYS A 207 16.84 12.26 -8.46
CA LYS A 207 17.47 13.41 -9.14
C LYS A 207 18.36 14.20 -8.20
N ASP A 208 17.91 14.42 -6.97
CA ASP A 208 18.70 15.11 -5.94
C ASP A 208 19.93 14.32 -5.54
N LEU A 209 19.80 12.99 -5.38
CA LEU A 209 20.95 12.12 -5.13
C LEU A 209 21.97 12.18 -6.26
N LYS A 210 21.53 12.07 -7.52
CA LYS A 210 22.40 12.18 -8.70
C LYS A 210 23.10 13.53 -8.81
N ARG A 211 22.47 14.60 -8.34
CA ARG A 211 23.08 15.95 -8.28
C ARG A 211 24.10 16.05 -7.16
N LYS A 212 23.82 15.40 -6.01
CA LYS A 212 24.68 15.46 -4.82
C LYS A 212 25.89 14.53 -4.90
N TYR A 213 25.72 13.38 -5.53
CA TYR A 213 26.74 12.36 -5.67
C TYR A 213 27.09 12.17 -7.15
N LYS A 214 28.38 12.21 -7.47
CA LYS A 214 28.87 11.92 -8.81
C LYS A 214 28.68 10.44 -9.10
N VAL A 215 27.89 10.11 -10.12
CA VAL A 215 27.67 8.74 -10.59
C VAL A 215 28.44 8.56 -11.89
N GLU A 216 29.41 7.65 -11.92
CA GLU A 216 30.15 7.27 -13.11
C GLU A 216 29.78 5.84 -13.50
N ILE A 217 29.35 5.65 -14.74
CA ILE A 217 29.03 4.34 -15.28
C ILE A 217 30.16 3.93 -16.24
N ASN A 218 30.85 2.83 -15.94
CA ASN A 218 31.81 2.25 -16.85
C ASN A 218 31.09 1.53 -17.98
N GLN A 219 30.98 2.20 -19.14
CA GLN A 219 30.22 1.70 -20.30
C GLN A 219 30.86 0.42 -20.90
N GLU A 220 32.15 0.23 -20.79
CA GLU A 220 32.84 -0.96 -21.29
C GLU A 220 32.45 -2.19 -20.45
N VAL A 221 32.45 -2.04 -19.12
CA VAL A 221 32.00 -3.11 -18.20
C VAL A 221 30.51 -3.39 -18.39
N LEU A 222 29.66 -2.37 -18.55
CA LEU A 222 28.23 -2.54 -18.76
C LEU A 222 27.92 -3.35 -20.02
N LYS A 223 28.67 -3.16 -21.11
CA LYS A 223 28.50 -3.95 -22.33
C LYS A 223 28.83 -5.44 -22.13
N THR A 224 29.74 -5.78 -21.25
CA THR A 224 30.08 -7.19 -20.97
C THR A 224 29.02 -7.92 -20.18
N VAL A 225 28.29 -7.22 -19.31
CA VAL A 225 27.19 -7.79 -18.50
C VAL A 225 26.00 -8.19 -19.39
N ASN A 226 25.68 -7.38 -20.41
CA ASN A 226 24.55 -7.66 -21.30
C ASN A 226 24.82 -8.80 -22.30
N ASN A 227 26.07 -9.18 -22.54
CA ASN A 227 26.39 -10.25 -23.49
C ASN A 227 26.32 -11.67 -22.90
N ASN A 228 26.21 -11.82 -21.58
CA ASN A 228 26.15 -13.12 -20.92
C ASN A 228 24.72 -13.69 -20.79
N GLY A 229 23.70 -13.03 -21.33
CA GLY A 229 22.30 -13.42 -21.25
C GLY A 229 21.72 -14.06 -22.54
N SER A 230 22.54 -14.34 -23.54
CA SER A 230 22.08 -14.90 -24.82
C SER A 230 22.99 -16.09 -25.22
N ASN A 231 22.81 -17.21 -24.56
CA ASN A 231 23.17 -18.55 -25.05
C ASN A 231 22.14 -19.55 -24.53
#